data_b8177e9b28d821b3f121da3c4c4fdc59
#
_entry.id   b8177e9b28d821b3f121da3c4c4fdc59
#
_cell.length_a   1.000
_cell.length_b   1.000
_cell.length_c   1.000
_cell.angle_alpha   90.00
_cell.angle_beta   90.00
_cell.angle_gamma   90.00
#
_symmetry.space_group_name_H-M   'P 1'
#
loop_
_entity.id
_entity.type
_entity.pdbx_description
1 polymer ?
#
loop_
_entity_poly.entity_id
_entity_poly.type
_entity_poly.pdbx_seq_one_letter_code
_entity_poly.pdbx_strand_id
1 'polypeptide(L)'
;MLIALDAGHGGSDPGAVYNGRREKDDNLKLAMAVGDILKNEGMDVFYTRDNDIYETPFKKATDANNSGADYFVSFHRNSGENPNAASGVQVLIYSEGGEKEQLAENILDNLTDLGFKDLGIIERPNLVVLKRTNMPAVLIETGFINNDSGM
;
A
#
# COMPACT_ATOMS: atom_id res chain seq x y z
N MET A 1 -0.75 7.08 18.70
CA MET A 1 -0.13 6.28 17.64
C MET A 1 -0.22 7.04 16.32
N LEU A 2 0.89 7.16 15.62
CA LEU A 2 0.98 7.81 14.33
C LEU A 2 1.23 6.76 13.23
N ILE A 3 0.39 6.75 12.21
CA ILE A 3 0.49 5.83 11.08
C ILE A 3 0.85 6.64 9.84
N ALA A 4 1.93 6.27 9.15
CA ALA A 4 2.27 6.83 7.85
C ALA A 4 1.56 6.03 6.75
N LEU A 5 0.77 6.71 5.94
CA LEU A 5 0.08 6.12 4.79
C LEU A 5 0.72 6.63 3.50
N ASP A 6 1.03 5.70 2.62
CA ASP A 6 1.66 5.98 1.35
C ASP A 6 0.76 5.53 0.20
N ALA A 7 0.33 6.49 -0.61
CA ALA A 7 -0.33 6.18 -1.88
C ALA A 7 0.75 6.04 -2.95
N GLY A 8 0.92 4.83 -3.47
CA GLY A 8 1.95 4.53 -4.46
C GLY A 8 1.79 5.35 -5.74
N HIS A 9 2.92 5.66 -6.38
CA HIS A 9 2.99 6.45 -7.61
C HIS A 9 2.52 7.90 -7.39
N GLY A 10 2.11 8.61 -8.43
CA GLY A 10 1.60 9.98 -8.33
C GLY A 10 2.14 10.90 -9.42
N GLY A 11 1.40 11.95 -9.75
CA GLY A 11 1.82 12.96 -10.72
C GLY A 11 2.16 12.38 -12.08
N SER A 12 3.39 12.54 -12.52
CA SER A 12 3.88 12.03 -13.81
C SER A 12 4.07 10.52 -13.85
N ASP A 13 4.03 9.83 -12.69
CA ASP A 13 4.10 8.38 -12.60
C ASP A 13 2.68 7.82 -12.31
N PRO A 14 1.98 7.33 -13.34
CA PRO A 14 0.62 6.82 -13.14
C PRO A 14 0.57 5.43 -12.48
N GLY A 15 1.70 4.72 -12.38
CA GLY A 15 1.71 3.31 -12.08
C GLY A 15 1.10 2.51 -13.22
N ALA A 16 0.46 1.39 -12.92
CA ALA A 16 -0.23 0.60 -13.92
C ALA A 16 -1.48 1.33 -14.44
N VAL A 17 -1.77 1.16 -15.73
CA VAL A 17 -2.93 1.77 -16.39
C VAL A 17 -3.70 0.69 -17.14
N TYR A 18 -5.02 0.69 -16.98
CA TYR A 18 -5.91 -0.25 -17.66
C TYR A 18 -7.24 0.41 -17.96
N ASN A 19 -7.61 0.48 -19.24
CA ASN A 19 -8.88 1.07 -19.70
C ASN A 19 -9.14 2.47 -19.12
N GLY A 20 -8.10 3.31 -19.11
CA GLY A 20 -8.19 4.67 -18.58
C GLY A 20 -8.11 4.77 -17.07
N ARG A 21 -8.14 3.66 -16.35
CA ARG A 21 -7.96 3.61 -14.90
C ARG A 21 -6.48 3.63 -14.56
N ARG A 22 -6.08 4.52 -13.66
CA ARG A 22 -4.68 4.71 -13.26
C ARG A 22 -4.48 4.28 -11.83
N GLU A 23 -3.45 3.50 -11.58
CA GLU A 23 -3.12 3.00 -10.25
C GLU A 23 -2.96 4.14 -9.24
N LYS A 24 -2.28 5.23 -9.61
CA LYS A 24 -2.04 6.38 -8.72
C LYS A 24 -3.34 6.96 -8.14
N ASP A 25 -4.40 6.97 -8.92
CA ASP A 25 -5.70 7.52 -8.49
C ASP A 25 -6.39 6.58 -7.50
N ASP A 26 -6.37 5.27 -7.78
CA ASP A 26 -6.92 4.26 -6.89
C ASP A 26 -6.17 4.26 -5.54
N ASN A 27 -4.84 4.32 -5.59
CA ASN A 27 -4.00 4.31 -4.40
C ASN A 27 -4.27 5.53 -3.52
N LEU A 28 -4.38 6.71 -4.12
CA LEU A 28 -4.66 7.94 -3.38
C LEU A 28 -6.04 7.88 -2.71
N LYS A 29 -7.05 7.46 -3.46
CA LYS A 29 -8.41 7.35 -2.96
C LYS A 29 -8.49 6.41 -1.76
N LEU A 30 -7.83 5.25 -1.85
CA LEU A 30 -7.83 4.27 -0.77
C LEU A 30 -7.06 4.79 0.45
N ALA A 31 -5.87 5.37 0.25
CA ALA A 31 -5.08 5.92 1.35
C ALA A 31 -5.86 7.00 2.12
N MET A 32 -6.54 7.89 1.40
CA MET A 32 -7.35 8.95 2.03
C MET A 32 -8.53 8.36 2.82
N ALA A 33 -9.22 7.37 2.26
CA ALA A 33 -10.34 6.71 2.92
C ALA A 33 -9.89 5.98 4.21
N VAL A 34 -8.80 5.24 4.14
CA VAL A 34 -8.23 4.56 5.31
C VAL A 34 -7.78 5.58 6.36
N GLY A 35 -7.14 6.66 5.91
CA GLY A 35 -6.72 7.74 6.82
C GLY A 35 -7.88 8.35 7.59
N ASP A 36 -9.01 8.59 6.93
CA ASP A 36 -10.20 9.13 7.58
C ASP A 36 -10.72 8.16 8.66
N ILE A 37 -10.74 6.86 8.35
CA ILE A 37 -11.15 5.83 9.32
C ILE A 37 -10.21 5.80 10.53
N LEU A 38 -8.89 5.82 10.30
CA LEU A 38 -7.91 5.80 11.39
C LEU A 38 -8.02 7.03 12.27
N LYS A 39 -8.22 8.21 11.69
CA LYS A 39 -8.42 9.44 12.45
C LYS A 39 -9.69 9.39 13.30
N ASN A 40 -10.76 8.82 12.78
CA ASN A 40 -12.00 8.64 13.53
C ASN A 40 -11.83 7.66 14.70
N GLU A 41 -10.86 6.74 14.59
CA GLU A 41 -10.51 5.81 15.68
C GLU A 41 -9.49 6.42 16.68
N GLY A 42 -9.15 7.69 16.54
CA GLY A 42 -8.26 8.40 17.45
C GLY A 42 -6.79 8.30 17.15
N MET A 43 -6.42 7.80 15.96
CA MET A 43 -5.03 7.74 15.54
C MET A 43 -4.65 8.99 14.77
N ASP A 44 -3.36 9.34 14.80
CA ASP A 44 -2.80 10.37 13.95
C ASP A 44 -2.31 9.74 12.64
N VAL A 45 -2.41 10.49 11.56
CA VAL A 45 -2.03 10.01 10.22
C VAL A 45 -1.08 11.01 9.56
N PHE A 46 0.02 10.48 9.02
CA PHE A 46 0.91 11.21 8.14
C PHE A 46 0.76 10.65 6.72
N TYR A 47 0.52 11.51 5.73
CA TYR A 47 0.45 11.09 4.33
C TYR A 47 1.75 11.45 3.61
N THR A 48 2.33 10.49 2.88
CA THR A 48 3.50 10.79 2.02
C THR A 48 3.11 11.70 0.85
N ARG A 49 1.88 11.57 0.39
CA ARG A 49 1.19 12.55 -0.47
C ARG A 49 -0.31 12.51 -0.20
N ASP A 50 -0.97 13.63 -0.36
CA ASP A 50 -2.42 13.76 -0.20
C ASP A 50 -3.09 14.34 -1.45
N ASN A 51 -2.34 14.42 -2.55
CA ASN A 51 -2.80 14.94 -3.83
C ASN A 51 -2.03 14.25 -4.96
N ASP A 52 -2.32 14.64 -6.21
CA ASP A 52 -1.72 14.02 -7.39
C ASP A 52 -0.36 14.64 -7.72
N ILE A 53 0.64 14.34 -6.88
CA ILE A 53 2.02 14.75 -7.07
C ILE A 53 2.94 13.54 -7.11
N TYR A 54 4.11 13.71 -7.74
CA TYR A 54 5.14 12.69 -7.74
C TYR A 54 6.13 12.92 -6.61
N GLU A 55 6.37 11.88 -5.82
CA GLU A 55 7.41 11.82 -4.80
C GLU A 55 8.22 10.56 -5.05
N THR A 56 9.56 10.65 -4.99
CA THR A 56 10.39 9.46 -5.14
C THR A 56 10.17 8.49 -3.98
N PRO A 57 10.32 7.17 -4.18
CA PRO A 57 10.24 6.21 -3.07
C PRO A 57 11.20 6.55 -1.92
N PHE A 58 12.40 7.02 -2.23
CA PHE A 58 13.36 7.44 -1.21
C PHE A 58 12.83 8.61 -0.37
N LYS A 59 12.24 9.62 -1.02
CA LYS A 59 11.65 10.76 -0.31
C LYS A 59 10.49 10.33 0.56
N LYS A 60 9.63 9.44 0.06
CA LYS A 60 8.51 8.90 0.84
C LYS A 60 8.99 8.22 2.12
N ALA A 61 10.02 7.38 2.02
CA ALA A 61 10.60 6.72 3.18
C ALA A 61 11.22 7.73 4.15
N THR A 62 11.97 8.71 3.64
CA THR A 62 12.62 9.74 4.46
C THR A 62 11.58 10.59 5.20
N ASP A 63 10.53 11.02 4.51
CA ASP A 63 9.47 11.83 5.12
C ASP A 63 8.73 11.04 6.20
N ALA A 64 8.45 9.76 5.96
CA ALA A 64 7.83 8.89 6.94
C ALA A 64 8.71 8.71 8.18
N ASN A 65 10.02 8.50 7.98
CA ASN A 65 10.97 8.39 9.09
C ASN A 65 11.00 9.69 9.91
N ASN A 66 11.03 10.83 9.24
CA ASN A 66 11.07 12.14 9.90
C ASN A 66 9.74 12.47 10.63
N SER A 67 8.64 11.87 10.22
CA SER A 67 7.35 12.08 10.88
C SER A 67 7.28 11.44 12.27
N GLY A 68 8.16 10.47 12.55
CA GLY A 68 8.11 9.69 13.79
C GLY A 68 7.00 8.65 13.80
N ALA A 69 6.50 8.23 12.64
CA ALA A 69 5.42 7.24 12.55
C ALA A 69 5.79 5.93 13.21
N ASP A 70 4.79 5.29 13.81
CA ASP A 70 4.94 3.99 14.47
C ASP A 70 4.82 2.84 13.47
N TYR A 71 4.07 3.04 12.39
CA TYR A 71 3.88 2.07 11.31
C TYR A 71 3.83 2.78 9.97
N PHE A 72 4.23 2.07 8.92
CA PHE A 72 4.15 2.55 7.53
C PHE A 72 3.33 1.57 6.70
N VAL A 73 2.30 2.08 6.01
CA VAL A 73 1.44 1.26 5.15
C VAL A 73 1.35 1.92 3.78
N SER A 74 1.81 1.20 2.77
CA SER A 74 1.75 1.66 1.37
C SER A 74 0.64 0.92 0.63
N PHE A 75 -0.09 1.64 -0.23
CA PHE A 75 -1.18 1.12 -1.04
C PHE A 75 -0.80 1.13 -2.50
N HIS A 76 -0.97 -0.02 -3.14
CA HIS A 76 -0.72 -0.24 -4.57
C HIS A 76 -1.81 -1.11 -5.19
N ARG A 77 -1.86 -1.13 -6.53
CA ARG A 77 -2.64 -2.10 -7.29
C ARG A 77 -1.68 -3.01 -8.04
N ASN A 78 -2.01 -4.29 -8.11
CA ASN A 78 -1.27 -5.24 -8.91
C ASN A 78 -1.73 -5.18 -10.37
N SER A 79 -0.94 -5.74 -11.29
CA SER A 79 -1.29 -5.85 -12.70
C SER A 79 -0.78 -7.17 -13.24
N GLY A 80 -1.68 -7.99 -13.78
CA GLY A 80 -1.31 -9.27 -14.37
C GLY A 80 -0.96 -9.14 -15.86
N GLU A 81 -0.36 -10.17 -16.44
CA GLU A 81 0.01 -10.19 -17.86
C GLU A 81 -1.21 -10.09 -18.78
N ASN A 82 -2.29 -10.77 -18.41
CA ASN A 82 -3.51 -10.82 -19.21
C ASN A 82 -4.67 -10.24 -18.42
N PRO A 83 -5.52 -9.37 -19.05
CA PRO A 83 -6.71 -8.86 -18.40
C PRO A 83 -7.61 -9.97 -17.88
N ASN A 84 -8.15 -9.78 -16.67
CA ASN A 84 -9.10 -10.69 -16.02
C ASN A 84 -8.56 -12.08 -15.67
N ALA A 85 -7.26 -12.33 -15.87
CA ALA A 85 -6.65 -13.64 -15.59
C ALA A 85 -6.28 -13.80 -14.10
N ALA A 86 -5.96 -12.70 -13.40
CA ALA A 86 -5.51 -12.75 -12.03
C ALA A 86 -6.43 -11.94 -11.12
N SER A 87 -6.57 -12.39 -9.88
CA SER A 87 -7.31 -11.69 -8.82
C SER A 87 -6.67 -11.97 -7.48
N GLY A 88 -6.99 -11.14 -6.49
CA GLY A 88 -6.56 -11.35 -5.12
C GLY A 88 -5.70 -10.24 -4.56
N VAL A 89 -5.33 -10.41 -3.30
CA VAL A 89 -4.56 -9.44 -2.53
C VAL A 89 -3.30 -10.10 -1.98
N GLN A 90 -2.22 -9.35 -1.93
CA GLN A 90 -0.99 -9.79 -1.28
C GLN A 90 -0.39 -8.64 -0.47
N VAL A 91 0.43 -8.97 0.50
CA VAL A 91 1.13 -7.98 1.31
C VAL A 91 2.63 -8.22 1.19
N LEU A 92 3.36 -7.17 0.87
CA LEU A 92 4.80 -7.22 0.70
C LEU A 92 5.48 -6.69 1.96
N ILE A 93 6.52 -7.38 2.41
CA ILE A 93 7.34 -6.99 3.55
C ILE A 93 8.81 -7.05 3.17
N TYR A 94 9.67 -6.38 3.95
CA TYR A 94 11.12 -6.42 3.70
C TYR A 94 11.69 -7.81 3.96
N SER A 95 11.36 -8.38 5.10
CA SER A 95 11.81 -9.72 5.51
C SER A 95 10.83 -10.30 6.51
N GLU A 96 10.90 -11.61 6.74
CA GLU A 96 10.08 -12.28 7.74
C GLU A 96 10.40 -11.82 9.16
N GLY A 97 9.43 -11.99 10.05
CA GLY A 97 9.58 -11.75 11.47
C GLY A 97 9.14 -10.37 11.94
N GLY A 98 8.93 -10.29 13.27
CA GLY A 98 8.63 -9.05 13.96
C GLY A 98 7.23 -8.52 13.71
N GLU A 99 7.04 -7.26 14.08
CA GLU A 99 5.74 -6.59 13.98
C GLU A 99 5.26 -6.41 12.55
N LYS A 100 6.19 -6.25 11.59
CA LYS A 100 5.83 -6.08 10.18
C LYS A 100 5.11 -7.33 9.63
N GLU A 101 5.58 -8.51 9.99
CA GLU A 101 4.92 -9.76 9.57
C GLU A 101 3.58 -9.93 10.25
N GLN A 102 3.50 -9.62 11.54
CA GLN A 102 2.24 -9.68 12.28
C GLN A 102 1.21 -8.71 11.69
N LEU A 103 1.63 -7.49 11.36
CA LEU A 103 0.77 -6.52 10.71
C LEU A 103 0.29 -7.02 9.34
N ALA A 104 1.21 -7.59 8.55
CA ALA A 104 0.88 -8.15 7.23
C ALA A 104 -0.14 -9.29 7.35
N GLU A 105 0.04 -10.20 8.30
CA GLU A 105 -0.90 -11.30 8.55
C GLU A 105 -2.29 -10.79 8.92
N ASN A 106 -2.36 -9.81 9.81
CA ASN A 106 -3.63 -9.24 10.26
C ASN A 106 -4.38 -8.56 9.11
N ILE A 107 -3.67 -7.81 8.28
CA ILE A 107 -4.26 -7.16 7.11
C ILE A 107 -4.78 -8.20 6.12
N LEU A 108 -3.96 -9.19 5.81
CA LEU A 108 -4.31 -10.23 4.83
C LEU A 108 -5.52 -11.05 5.31
N ASP A 109 -5.56 -11.42 6.59
CA ASP A 109 -6.68 -12.17 7.17
C ASP A 109 -7.99 -11.37 7.07
N ASN A 110 -7.95 -10.08 7.36
CA ASN A 110 -9.14 -9.24 7.27
C ASN A 110 -9.61 -9.07 5.82
N LEU A 111 -8.70 -8.96 4.87
CA LEU A 111 -9.06 -8.84 3.45
C LEU A 111 -9.64 -10.15 2.92
N THR A 112 -9.09 -11.28 3.31
CA THR A 112 -9.62 -12.59 2.90
C THR A 112 -11.00 -12.87 3.51
N ASP A 113 -11.25 -12.39 4.74
CA ASP A 113 -12.57 -12.46 5.36
C ASP A 113 -13.62 -11.65 4.58
N LEU A 114 -13.21 -10.63 3.86
CA LEU A 114 -14.08 -9.86 2.97
C LEU A 114 -14.34 -10.54 1.62
N GLY A 115 -13.68 -11.66 1.36
CA GLY A 115 -13.87 -12.43 0.13
C GLY A 115 -12.75 -12.28 -0.90
N PHE A 116 -11.69 -11.52 -0.62
CA PHE A 116 -10.54 -11.44 -1.53
C PHE A 116 -9.72 -12.72 -1.48
N LYS A 117 -9.22 -13.13 -2.63
CA LYS A 117 -8.33 -14.28 -2.73
C LYS A 117 -6.98 -13.96 -2.08
N ASP A 118 -6.51 -14.87 -1.25
CA ASP A 118 -5.23 -14.76 -0.54
C ASP A 118 -4.07 -15.14 -1.47
N LEU A 119 -3.26 -14.16 -1.86
CA LEU A 119 -2.03 -14.39 -2.64
C LEU A 119 -0.78 -14.39 -1.76
N GLY A 120 -0.94 -14.29 -0.44
CA GLY A 120 0.13 -14.48 0.52
C GLY A 120 0.91 -13.24 0.89
N ILE A 121 1.89 -13.47 1.76
CA ILE A 121 2.87 -12.47 2.19
C ILE A 121 4.16 -12.74 1.43
N ILE A 122 4.70 -11.71 0.78
CA ILE A 122 5.86 -11.84 -0.11
C ILE A 122 6.98 -10.94 0.38
N GLU A 123 8.20 -11.49 0.47
CA GLU A 123 9.37 -10.69 0.79
C GLU A 123 9.86 -9.91 -0.43
N ARG A 124 10.12 -8.61 -0.23
CA ARG A 124 10.65 -7.71 -1.27
C ARG A 124 11.72 -6.81 -0.68
N PRO A 125 12.92 -7.33 -0.44
CA PRO A 125 14.00 -6.59 0.25
C PRO A 125 14.56 -5.43 -0.58
N ASN A 126 14.24 -5.36 -1.87
CA ASN A 126 14.75 -4.32 -2.76
C ASN A 126 13.80 -3.11 -2.93
N LEU A 127 12.58 -3.18 -2.37
CA LEU A 127 11.66 -2.05 -2.44
C LEU A 127 12.09 -0.96 -1.45
N VAL A 128 12.36 0.23 -1.96
CA VAL A 128 12.92 1.34 -1.18
C VAL A 128 12.03 1.70 0.01
N VAL A 129 10.72 1.76 -0.18
CA VAL A 129 9.80 2.14 0.91
C VAL A 129 9.73 1.09 2.03
N LEU A 130 10.09 -0.15 1.75
CA LEU A 130 10.18 -1.20 2.76
C LEU A 130 11.58 -1.29 3.37
N LYS A 131 12.61 -1.04 2.56
CA LYS A 131 14.01 -1.14 2.97
C LYS A 131 14.47 0.05 3.80
N ARG A 132 14.04 1.27 3.44
CA ARG A 132 14.56 2.51 4.01
C ARG A 132 13.71 3.11 5.13
N THR A 133 12.55 2.54 5.41
CA THR A 133 11.73 2.93 6.56
C THR A 133 12.28 2.35 7.85
N ASN A 134 12.22 3.12 8.94
CA ASN A 134 12.77 2.76 10.26
C ASN A 134 11.75 2.09 11.18
N MET A 135 10.49 2.00 10.75
CA MET A 135 9.41 1.39 11.52
C MET A 135 8.89 0.16 10.78
N PRO A 136 8.06 -0.67 11.45
CA PRO A 136 7.39 -1.76 10.75
C PRO A 136 6.62 -1.25 9.54
N ALA A 137 6.90 -1.81 8.36
CA ALA A 137 6.39 -1.33 7.08
C ALA A 137 5.82 -2.48 6.26
N VAL A 138 4.67 -2.24 5.66
CA VAL A 138 4.01 -3.16 4.73
C VAL A 138 3.56 -2.42 3.48
N LEU A 139 3.50 -3.14 2.35
CA LEU A 139 2.93 -2.65 1.11
C LEU A 139 1.81 -3.60 0.71
N ILE A 140 0.61 -3.06 0.56
CA ILE A 140 -0.57 -3.85 0.22
C ILE A 140 -0.84 -3.72 -1.28
N GLU A 141 -0.82 -4.86 -1.98
CA GLU A 141 -1.32 -4.96 -3.35
C GLU A 141 -2.82 -5.26 -3.28
N THR A 142 -3.63 -4.23 -3.49
CA THR A 142 -5.07 -4.23 -3.21
C THR A 142 -5.89 -4.72 -4.40
N GLY A 143 -5.54 -5.85 -4.97
CA GLY A 143 -6.19 -6.42 -6.13
C GLY A 143 -5.50 -6.02 -7.44
N PHE A 144 -6.05 -6.50 -8.55
CA PHE A 144 -5.47 -6.29 -9.88
C PHE A 144 -6.26 -5.22 -10.63
N ILE A 145 -5.57 -4.15 -11.04
CA ILE A 145 -6.21 -3.04 -11.77
C ILE A 145 -6.78 -3.49 -13.11
N ASN A 146 -6.17 -4.50 -13.73
CA ASN A 146 -6.64 -5.08 -14.99
C ASN A 146 -7.59 -6.28 -14.83
N ASN A 147 -8.29 -6.34 -13.71
CA ASN A 147 -9.41 -7.23 -13.48
C ASN A 147 -10.68 -6.39 -13.41
N ASP A 148 -11.64 -6.65 -14.31
CA ASP A 148 -12.87 -5.84 -14.44
C ASP A 148 -13.77 -5.93 -13.20
N SER A 149 -13.63 -6.99 -12.39
CA SER A 149 -14.34 -7.10 -11.11
C SER A 149 -13.74 -6.21 -10.01
N GLY A 150 -12.57 -5.62 -10.24
CA GLY A 150 -11.85 -4.82 -9.25
C GLY A 150 -11.04 -5.65 -8.27
N MET A 151 -11.03 -6.92 -8.41
CA MET A 151 -10.38 -7.86 -7.48
C MET A 151 -9.07 -8.39 -8.04
#